data_3bf43893f6c691ce84996604fd17e0b3
#
_entry.id   3bf43893f6c691ce84996604fd17e0b3
#
_cell.length_a   1.000
_cell.length_b   1.000
_cell.length_c   1.000
_cell.angle_alpha   90.00
_cell.angle_beta   90.00
_cell.angle_gamma   90.00
#
_symmetry.space_group_name_H-M   'P 1'
#
loop_
_entity.id
_entity.type
_entity.pdbx_description
1 polymer ?
#
loop_
_entity_poly.entity_id
_entity_poly.type
_entity_poly.pdbx_seq_one_letter_code
_entity_poly.pdbx_strand_id
1 'polypeptide(L)'
;MQVDYAKLNLDVFSAREIERLLSLPREERSELEQIWFLMDTVWDEYGCDNQHPDPEKFGAFYRHPVWILHGLFQEQHELSMQHRQAISDWIAARGFASVADYGGGFGTLARLIASKSAECVIDIYEPYQADPLPYQQEDTGRINAVPTLSRYDCLVSTDVLEHVIDPLHSLAEMTNAVKENGFLIIANNFRPVVKCHLPQTFHLKYSFDYFTRSMGLKKIGPLSGSHATIYKKVKAVENALSSARKYERVSRTIYPLLEIIRPLAVGIRRISR
;
A
#
# COMPACT_ATOMS: atom_id res chain seq x y z
N MET A 1 -16.97 -14.61 1.26
CA MET A 1 -16.92 -13.39 2.08
C MET A 1 -18.33 -13.11 2.59
N GLN A 2 -18.55 -13.15 3.89
CA GLN A 2 -19.76 -12.66 4.53
C GLN A 2 -19.54 -11.19 4.88
N VAL A 3 -20.32 -10.28 4.32
CA VAL A 3 -20.23 -8.85 4.61
C VAL A 3 -21.34 -8.50 5.58
N ASP A 4 -20.98 -8.17 6.81
CA ASP A 4 -21.91 -7.67 7.82
C ASP A 4 -22.03 -6.15 7.68
N TYR A 5 -22.98 -5.70 6.86
CA TYR A 5 -23.20 -4.27 6.62
C TYR A 5 -23.76 -3.54 7.85
N ALA A 6 -24.34 -4.24 8.81
CA ALA A 6 -24.98 -3.61 9.96
C ALA A 6 -23.99 -2.88 10.87
N LYS A 7 -22.71 -3.27 10.79
CA LYS A 7 -21.61 -2.61 11.53
C LYS A 7 -20.99 -1.44 10.80
N LEU A 8 -21.30 -1.28 9.50
CA LEU A 8 -20.81 -0.18 8.69
C LEU A 8 -21.97 0.81 8.54
N ASN A 9 -21.78 2.02 9.01
CA ASN A 9 -22.77 3.10 8.83
C ASN A 9 -22.70 3.63 7.39
N LEU A 10 -23.02 2.75 6.41
CA LEU A 10 -22.96 3.06 4.99
C LEU A 10 -24.07 4.00 4.56
N ASP A 11 -23.77 4.94 3.70
CA ASP A 11 -24.79 5.67 2.97
C ASP A 11 -25.55 4.76 1.98
N VAL A 12 -26.69 5.24 1.49
CA VAL A 12 -27.57 4.45 0.61
C VAL A 12 -26.90 4.06 -0.70
N PHE A 13 -26.02 4.92 -1.24
CA PHE A 13 -25.30 4.64 -2.48
C PHE A 13 -24.29 3.53 -2.25
N SER A 14 -23.45 3.67 -1.23
CA SER A 14 -22.41 2.69 -0.89
C SER A 14 -23.01 1.30 -0.61
N ALA A 15 -24.13 1.23 0.14
CA ALA A 15 -24.80 -0.02 0.42
C ALA A 15 -25.32 -0.71 -0.85
N ARG A 16 -26.03 0.03 -1.73
CA ARG A 16 -26.55 -0.50 -3.00
C ARG A 16 -25.43 -0.95 -3.94
N GLU A 17 -24.34 -0.20 -4.00
CA GLU A 17 -23.21 -0.51 -4.87
C GLU A 17 -22.47 -1.77 -4.41
N ILE A 18 -22.30 -1.93 -3.11
CA ILE A 18 -21.76 -3.16 -2.53
C ILE A 18 -22.67 -4.35 -2.83
N GLU A 19 -23.99 -4.22 -2.67
CA GLU A 19 -24.94 -5.28 -3.02
C GLU A 19 -24.86 -5.65 -4.51
N ARG A 20 -24.79 -4.64 -5.40
CA ARG A 20 -24.60 -4.85 -6.84
C ARG A 20 -23.33 -5.65 -7.12
N LEU A 21 -22.20 -5.24 -6.58
CA LEU A 21 -20.92 -5.91 -6.78
C LEU A 21 -20.93 -7.35 -6.27
N LEU A 22 -21.54 -7.61 -5.13
CA LEU A 22 -21.67 -8.95 -4.56
C LEU A 22 -22.64 -9.85 -5.32
N SER A 23 -23.57 -9.26 -6.10
CA SER A 23 -24.46 -10.00 -6.98
C SER A 23 -23.80 -10.48 -8.29
N LEU A 24 -22.59 -9.96 -8.61
CA LEU A 24 -21.87 -10.38 -9.81
C LEU A 24 -21.43 -11.84 -9.71
N PRO A 25 -21.40 -12.60 -10.82
CA PRO A 25 -21.05 -14.00 -10.82
C PRO A 25 -19.66 -14.24 -10.22
N ARG A 26 -19.57 -15.20 -9.31
CA ARG A 26 -18.30 -15.58 -8.68
C ARG A 26 -17.52 -16.61 -9.52
N GLU A 27 -18.23 -17.46 -10.27
CA GLU A 27 -17.65 -18.60 -10.99
C GLU A 27 -16.78 -19.48 -10.03
N GLU A 28 -15.66 -19.98 -10.52
CA GLU A 28 -14.71 -20.80 -9.73
C GLU A 28 -13.62 -19.98 -9.03
N ARG A 29 -13.80 -18.64 -8.93
CA ARG A 29 -12.79 -17.75 -8.32
C ARG A 29 -12.67 -17.97 -6.82
N SER A 30 -11.44 -17.99 -6.31
CA SER A 30 -11.16 -17.82 -4.89
C SER A 30 -11.68 -16.47 -4.38
N GLU A 31 -11.72 -16.26 -3.07
CA GLU A 31 -12.15 -14.95 -2.52
C GLU A 31 -11.24 -13.81 -2.94
N LEU A 32 -9.95 -14.04 -3.00
CA LEU A 32 -8.97 -13.06 -3.46
C LEU A 32 -9.16 -12.71 -4.94
N GLU A 33 -9.33 -13.72 -5.80
CA GLU A 33 -9.57 -13.51 -7.23
C GLU A 33 -10.91 -12.81 -7.47
N GLN A 34 -11.92 -13.06 -6.64
CA GLN A 34 -13.20 -12.37 -6.73
C GLN A 34 -13.06 -10.88 -6.39
N ILE A 35 -12.33 -10.52 -5.35
CA ILE A 35 -12.05 -9.12 -5.01
C ILE A 35 -11.31 -8.43 -6.16
N TRP A 36 -10.29 -9.06 -6.73
CA TRP A 36 -9.58 -8.52 -7.89
C TRP A 36 -10.50 -8.32 -9.10
N PHE A 37 -11.37 -9.29 -9.38
CA PHE A 37 -12.36 -9.17 -10.44
C PHE A 37 -13.32 -7.99 -10.21
N LEU A 38 -13.79 -7.78 -8.98
CA LEU A 38 -14.67 -6.65 -8.65
C LEU A 38 -13.93 -5.31 -8.81
N MET A 39 -12.68 -5.22 -8.38
CA MET A 39 -11.84 -4.04 -8.56
C MET A 39 -11.61 -3.74 -10.05
N ASP A 40 -11.27 -4.75 -10.85
CA ASP A 40 -11.05 -4.61 -12.29
C ASP A 40 -12.35 -4.25 -13.04
N THR A 41 -13.50 -4.74 -12.57
CA THR A 41 -14.81 -4.37 -13.12
C THR A 41 -15.09 -2.88 -12.90
N VAL A 42 -14.92 -2.39 -11.67
CA VAL A 42 -15.10 -0.96 -11.35
C VAL A 42 -14.09 -0.09 -12.10
N TRP A 43 -12.84 -0.55 -12.23
CA TRP A 43 -11.82 0.15 -13.02
C TRP A 43 -12.28 0.40 -14.47
N ASP A 44 -12.87 -0.63 -15.11
CA ASP A 44 -13.38 -0.53 -16.48
C ASP A 44 -14.63 0.37 -16.54
N GLU A 45 -15.54 0.26 -15.58
CA GLU A 45 -16.76 1.09 -15.50
C GLU A 45 -16.43 2.60 -15.39
N TYR A 46 -15.35 2.95 -14.66
CA TYR A 46 -14.88 4.32 -14.55
C TYR A 46 -14.02 4.77 -15.76
N GLY A 47 -13.79 3.87 -16.74
CA GLY A 47 -12.98 4.15 -17.91
C GLY A 47 -11.55 4.54 -17.55
N CYS A 48 -11.01 3.94 -16.49
CA CYS A 48 -9.61 4.12 -16.12
C CYS A 48 -8.68 3.42 -17.11
N ASP A 49 -7.52 4.04 -17.35
CA ASP A 49 -6.48 3.49 -18.22
C ASP A 49 -5.13 3.55 -17.49
N ASN A 50 -4.50 2.39 -17.28
CA ASN A 50 -3.22 2.32 -16.59
C ASN A 50 -2.01 2.71 -17.45
N GLN A 51 -2.20 2.86 -18.77
CA GLN A 51 -1.18 3.38 -19.69
C GLN A 51 -1.25 4.93 -19.79
N HIS A 52 -2.47 5.47 -19.67
CA HIS A 52 -2.74 6.92 -19.75
C HIS A 52 -3.52 7.36 -18.50
N PRO A 53 -2.83 7.47 -17.35
CA PRO A 53 -3.45 7.77 -16.07
C PRO A 53 -4.19 9.11 -16.08
N ASP A 54 -5.47 9.09 -15.71
CA ASP A 54 -6.30 10.28 -15.51
C ASP A 54 -6.56 10.46 -14.01
N PRO A 55 -6.05 11.54 -13.38
CA PRO A 55 -6.19 11.75 -11.94
C PRO A 55 -7.64 11.84 -11.45
N GLU A 56 -8.57 12.37 -12.26
CA GLU A 56 -9.99 12.48 -11.87
C GLU A 56 -10.65 11.11 -11.81
N LYS A 57 -10.45 10.29 -12.85
CA LYS A 57 -10.96 8.92 -12.92
C LYS A 57 -10.35 8.06 -11.83
N PHE A 58 -9.05 8.19 -11.61
CA PHE A 58 -8.37 7.48 -10.53
C PHE A 58 -8.91 7.88 -9.16
N GLY A 59 -9.08 9.18 -8.91
CA GLY A 59 -9.69 9.67 -7.67
C GLY A 59 -11.10 9.13 -7.47
N ALA A 60 -11.92 9.04 -8.53
CA ALA A 60 -13.25 8.46 -8.46
C ALA A 60 -13.20 6.96 -8.17
N PHE A 61 -12.31 6.20 -8.83
CA PHE A 61 -12.09 4.78 -8.59
C PHE A 61 -11.66 4.49 -7.14
N TYR A 62 -10.69 5.23 -6.59
CA TYR A 62 -10.21 4.99 -5.23
C TYR A 62 -11.20 5.41 -4.13
N ARG A 63 -12.18 6.30 -4.43
CA ARG A 63 -13.31 6.60 -3.53
C ARG A 63 -14.48 5.63 -3.67
N HIS A 64 -14.45 4.71 -4.62
CA HIS A 64 -15.54 3.78 -4.88
C HIS A 64 -15.71 2.76 -3.74
N PRO A 65 -16.96 2.35 -3.41
CA PRO A 65 -17.26 1.36 -2.36
C PRO A 65 -16.59 -0.02 -2.53
N VAL A 66 -16.06 -0.36 -3.70
CA VAL A 66 -15.25 -1.58 -3.89
C VAL A 66 -14.06 -1.65 -2.94
N TRP A 67 -13.51 -0.50 -2.51
CA TRP A 67 -12.41 -0.42 -1.55
C TRP A 67 -12.86 -0.73 -0.12
N ILE A 68 -14.15 -0.51 0.20
CA ILE A 68 -14.75 -1.00 1.44
C ILE A 68 -14.79 -2.53 1.43
N LEU A 69 -15.23 -3.15 0.32
CA LEU A 69 -15.21 -4.60 0.16
C LEU A 69 -13.79 -5.17 0.26
N HIS A 70 -12.82 -4.50 -0.35
CA HIS A 70 -11.41 -4.88 -0.27
C HIS A 70 -10.89 -4.82 1.18
N GLY A 71 -11.21 -3.77 1.92
CA GLY A 71 -10.84 -3.64 3.33
C GLY A 71 -11.45 -4.76 4.20
N LEU A 72 -12.75 -5.04 4.03
CA LEU A 72 -13.43 -6.13 4.73
C LEU A 72 -12.85 -7.51 4.37
N PHE A 73 -12.50 -7.71 3.09
CA PHE A 73 -11.81 -8.92 2.68
C PHE A 73 -10.46 -9.06 3.40
N GLN A 74 -9.67 -7.98 3.45
CA GLN A 74 -8.36 -8.00 4.12
C GLN A 74 -8.46 -8.38 5.60
N GLU A 75 -9.52 -7.97 6.31
CA GLU A 75 -9.75 -8.31 7.72
C GLU A 75 -10.17 -9.77 7.93
N GLN A 76 -10.74 -10.42 6.91
CA GLN A 76 -11.14 -11.82 6.95
C GLN A 76 -10.06 -12.76 6.37
N HIS A 77 -9.12 -12.23 5.60
CA HIS A 77 -8.10 -13.01 4.92
C HIS A 77 -6.90 -13.26 5.85
N GLU A 78 -6.69 -14.51 6.23
CA GLU A 78 -5.69 -14.91 7.24
C GLU A 78 -4.29 -14.37 6.94
N LEU A 79 -3.78 -14.54 5.72
CA LEU A 79 -2.45 -14.07 5.34
C LEU A 79 -2.31 -12.55 5.41
N SER A 80 -3.35 -11.80 4.99
CA SER A 80 -3.37 -10.34 5.07
C SER A 80 -3.33 -9.86 6.52
N MET A 81 -4.05 -10.55 7.42
CA MET A 81 -4.03 -10.25 8.84
C MET A 81 -2.72 -10.64 9.51
N GLN A 82 -2.12 -11.78 9.16
CA GLN A 82 -0.79 -12.19 9.64
C GLN A 82 0.28 -11.13 9.31
N HIS A 83 0.27 -10.60 8.09
CA HIS A 83 1.21 -9.53 7.69
C HIS A 83 1.04 -8.28 8.55
N ARG A 84 -0.21 -7.83 8.79
CA ARG A 84 -0.52 -6.64 9.60
C ARG A 84 -0.19 -6.86 11.08
N GLN A 85 -0.46 -8.06 11.60
CA GLN A 85 -0.07 -8.45 12.96
C GLN A 85 1.45 -8.35 13.13
N ALA A 86 2.22 -8.92 12.21
CA ALA A 86 3.68 -8.88 12.26
C ALA A 86 4.23 -7.44 12.24
N ILE A 87 3.65 -6.56 11.40
CA ILE A 87 4.03 -5.14 11.35
C ILE A 87 3.68 -4.45 12.69
N SER A 88 2.47 -4.64 13.21
CA SER A 88 2.03 -4.01 14.46
C SER A 88 2.85 -4.51 15.67
N ASP A 89 3.22 -5.80 15.71
CA ASP A 89 4.09 -6.36 16.76
C ASP A 89 5.49 -5.74 16.71
N TRP A 90 6.03 -5.58 15.51
CA TRP A 90 7.33 -4.97 15.31
C TRP A 90 7.35 -3.50 15.77
N ILE A 91 6.28 -2.74 15.51
CA ILE A 91 6.10 -1.35 15.94
C ILE A 91 5.95 -1.27 17.47
N ALA A 92 5.06 -2.06 18.05
CA ALA A 92 4.79 -2.09 19.48
C ALA A 92 6.05 -2.41 20.30
N ALA A 93 6.87 -3.38 19.84
CA ALA A 93 8.12 -3.75 20.50
C ALA A 93 9.17 -2.61 20.56
N ARG A 94 8.97 -1.50 19.84
CA ARG A 94 9.90 -0.36 19.80
C ARG A 94 9.42 0.86 20.56
N GLY A 95 8.18 0.89 21.02
CA GLY A 95 7.65 1.98 21.82
C GLY A 95 7.66 3.33 21.10
N PHE A 96 7.34 3.37 19.81
CA PHE A 96 7.26 4.63 19.07
C PHE A 96 6.12 5.49 19.60
N ALA A 97 6.36 6.80 19.71
CA ALA A 97 5.36 7.77 20.12
C ALA A 97 4.46 8.19 18.95
N SER A 98 4.96 8.14 17.72
CA SER A 98 4.23 8.58 16.53
C SER A 98 4.47 7.67 15.33
N VAL A 99 3.37 7.23 14.70
CA VAL A 99 3.39 6.37 13.50
C VAL A 99 2.47 6.96 12.45
N ALA A 100 2.86 6.87 11.18
CA ALA A 100 1.95 7.13 10.06
C ALA A 100 1.67 5.84 9.29
N ASP A 101 0.41 5.67 8.88
CA ASP A 101 -0.06 4.64 7.94
C ASP A 101 -0.37 5.34 6.60
N TYR A 102 0.57 5.26 5.66
CA TYR A 102 0.48 5.91 4.34
C TYR A 102 -0.28 5.01 3.37
N GLY A 103 -1.43 5.47 2.90
CA GLY A 103 -2.37 4.64 2.15
C GLY A 103 -3.08 3.64 3.06
N GLY A 104 -3.37 4.03 4.31
CA GLY A 104 -3.92 3.15 5.35
C GLY A 104 -5.35 2.65 5.10
N GLY A 105 -6.03 3.17 4.06
CA GLY A 105 -7.33 2.71 3.57
C GLY A 105 -8.35 2.48 4.67
N PHE A 106 -8.69 1.22 4.92
CA PHE A 106 -9.68 0.82 5.92
C PHE A 106 -9.24 0.98 7.40
N GLY A 107 -7.97 1.37 7.64
CA GLY A 107 -7.43 1.64 8.99
C GLY A 107 -7.15 0.39 9.83
N THR A 108 -7.18 -0.80 9.26
CA THR A 108 -6.98 -2.07 9.98
C THR A 108 -5.61 -2.13 10.67
N LEU A 109 -4.54 -1.69 9.98
CA LEU A 109 -3.21 -1.66 10.57
C LEU A 109 -3.12 -0.65 11.72
N ALA A 110 -3.69 0.53 11.54
CA ALA A 110 -3.72 1.57 12.58
C ALA A 110 -4.42 1.07 13.86
N ARG A 111 -5.57 0.38 13.75
CA ARG A 111 -6.27 -0.23 14.89
C ARG A 111 -5.42 -1.31 15.58
N LEU A 112 -4.74 -2.15 14.82
CA LEU A 112 -3.84 -3.16 15.39
C LEU A 112 -2.66 -2.52 16.14
N ILE A 113 -2.08 -1.44 15.63
CA ILE A 113 -1.02 -0.70 16.33
C ILE A 113 -1.58 -0.07 17.61
N ALA A 114 -2.72 0.60 17.54
CA ALA A 114 -3.36 1.24 18.69
C ALA A 114 -3.71 0.24 19.81
N SER A 115 -4.14 -0.97 19.45
CA SER A 115 -4.47 -2.02 20.43
C SER A 115 -3.25 -2.55 21.18
N LYS A 116 -2.04 -2.44 20.62
CA LYS A 116 -0.79 -2.97 21.18
C LYS A 116 0.11 -1.88 21.79
N SER A 117 -0.15 -0.61 21.51
CA SER A 117 0.71 0.53 21.89
C SER A 117 -0.14 1.64 22.50
N ALA A 118 -0.25 1.65 23.84
CA ALA A 118 -1.15 2.57 24.55
C ALA A 118 -0.82 4.07 24.37
N GLU A 119 0.45 4.40 24.17
CA GLU A 119 0.92 5.78 24.07
C GLU A 119 1.18 6.24 22.61
N CYS A 120 1.06 5.35 21.63
CA CYS A 120 1.35 5.66 20.24
C CYS A 120 0.19 6.44 19.59
N VAL A 121 0.50 7.57 18.99
CA VAL A 121 -0.43 8.29 18.10
C VAL A 121 -0.22 7.81 16.68
N ILE A 122 -1.30 7.46 16.00
CA ILE A 122 -1.28 6.91 14.65
C ILE A 122 -2.04 7.85 13.72
N ASP A 123 -1.37 8.38 12.74
CA ASP A 123 -1.96 9.19 11.69
C ASP A 123 -2.16 8.35 10.42
N ILE A 124 -3.37 8.30 9.89
CA ILE A 124 -3.69 7.70 8.61
C ILE A 124 -3.67 8.78 7.55
N TYR A 125 -2.80 8.64 6.58
CA TYR A 125 -2.77 9.48 5.40
C TYR A 125 -3.35 8.70 4.22
N GLU A 126 -4.57 9.05 3.82
CA GLU A 126 -5.29 8.43 2.72
C GLU A 126 -5.96 9.53 1.87
N PRO A 127 -5.38 9.92 0.72
CA PRO A 127 -5.89 11.04 -0.07
C PRO A 127 -7.23 10.74 -0.77
N TYR A 128 -7.62 9.46 -0.88
CA TYR A 128 -8.83 9.03 -1.55
C TYR A 128 -9.75 8.24 -0.61
N GLN A 129 -10.04 8.80 0.54
CA GLN A 129 -10.88 8.11 1.52
C GLN A 129 -12.28 7.80 0.98
N ALA A 130 -12.71 6.54 1.13
CA ALA A 130 -14.11 6.20 1.10
C ALA A 130 -14.75 6.59 2.44
N ASP A 131 -15.91 7.22 2.42
CA ASP A 131 -16.66 7.60 3.63
C ASP A 131 -17.89 6.68 3.76
N PRO A 132 -18.20 6.13 4.94
CA PRO A 132 -17.54 6.24 6.24
C PRO A 132 -16.40 5.21 6.42
N LEU A 133 -15.38 5.62 7.18
CA LEU A 133 -14.29 4.74 7.54
C LEU A 133 -14.52 4.08 8.90
N PRO A 134 -14.32 2.76 9.02
CA PRO A 134 -14.59 2.02 10.26
C PRO A 134 -13.79 2.52 11.48
N TYR A 135 -12.58 3.06 11.28
CA TYR A 135 -11.76 3.54 12.39
C TYR A 135 -12.29 4.84 13.03
N GLN A 136 -13.16 5.59 12.34
CA GLN A 136 -13.85 6.77 12.92
C GLN A 136 -14.84 6.37 14.02
N GLN A 137 -15.20 5.09 14.11
CA GLN A 137 -16.14 4.58 15.11
C GLN A 137 -15.43 4.11 16.41
N GLU A 138 -14.11 3.89 16.35
CA GLU A 138 -13.33 3.51 17.53
C GLU A 138 -12.66 4.75 18.13
N ASP A 139 -13.36 5.43 19.04
CA ASP A 139 -12.87 6.63 19.73
C ASP A 139 -11.77 6.29 20.76
N THR A 140 -10.58 5.97 20.25
CA THR A 140 -9.39 5.86 21.10
C THR A 140 -8.69 7.20 21.30
N GLY A 141 -9.08 8.23 20.53
CA GLY A 141 -8.41 9.56 20.50
C GLY A 141 -6.97 9.52 20.00
N ARG A 142 -6.51 8.36 19.48
CA ARG A 142 -5.11 8.13 19.07
C ARG A 142 -4.95 7.81 17.59
N ILE A 143 -6.04 7.55 16.88
CA ILE A 143 -6.03 7.32 15.42
C ILE A 143 -6.67 8.54 14.77
N ASN A 144 -5.91 9.21 13.91
CA ASN A 144 -6.35 10.42 13.23
C ASN A 144 -6.27 10.25 11.72
N ALA A 145 -7.26 10.74 10.99
CA ALA A 145 -7.15 10.97 9.56
C ALA A 145 -6.47 12.33 9.33
N VAL A 146 -5.39 12.35 8.55
CA VAL A 146 -4.63 13.57 8.32
C VAL A 146 -4.56 13.93 6.84
N PRO A 147 -4.78 15.20 6.46
CA PRO A 147 -4.68 15.63 5.08
C PRO A 147 -3.23 15.82 4.62
N THR A 148 -2.28 15.89 5.55
CA THR A 148 -0.86 16.08 5.28
C THR A 148 -0.01 15.34 6.31
N LEU A 149 1.13 14.85 5.87
CA LEU A 149 2.07 14.16 6.75
C LEU A 149 2.83 15.15 7.67
N SER A 150 3.03 14.74 8.90
CA SER A 150 3.88 15.40 9.90
C SER A 150 5.28 14.74 9.95
N ARG A 151 5.88 14.61 11.15
CA ARG A 151 7.17 13.95 11.39
C ARG A 151 6.98 12.78 12.34
N TYR A 152 7.32 11.57 11.88
CA TYR A 152 7.01 10.32 12.58
C TYR A 152 8.28 9.55 12.96
N ASP A 153 8.19 8.78 14.05
CA ASP A 153 9.22 7.82 14.45
C ASP A 153 9.26 6.62 13.49
N CYS A 154 8.09 6.22 13.01
CA CYS A 154 7.93 5.18 12.00
C CYS A 154 6.82 5.56 11.02
N LEU A 155 7.02 5.26 9.74
CA LEU A 155 5.99 5.34 8.71
C LEU A 155 5.86 3.98 8.05
N VAL A 156 4.61 3.54 7.84
CA VAL A 156 4.30 2.29 7.14
C VAL A 156 3.59 2.60 5.83
N SER A 157 3.89 1.84 4.80
CA SER A 157 3.16 1.86 3.53
C SER A 157 3.08 0.44 2.97
N THR A 158 1.88 -0.09 2.81
CA THR A 158 1.65 -1.46 2.35
C THR A 158 0.80 -1.48 1.08
N ASP A 159 1.40 -1.96 0.00
CA ASP A 159 0.76 -2.14 -1.31
C ASP A 159 0.12 -0.83 -1.83
N VAL A 160 0.93 0.26 -1.87
CA VAL A 160 0.51 1.60 -2.29
C VAL A 160 1.27 2.08 -3.53
N LEU A 161 2.60 1.91 -3.56
CA LEU A 161 3.43 2.55 -4.59
C LEU A 161 3.22 1.99 -5.99
N GLU A 162 2.69 0.81 -6.14
CA GLU A 162 2.25 0.22 -7.41
C GLU A 162 1.01 0.87 -8.00
N HIS A 163 0.25 1.59 -7.19
CA HIS A 163 -1.02 2.23 -7.54
C HIS A 163 -0.90 3.72 -7.83
N VAL A 164 0.23 4.35 -7.50
CA VAL A 164 0.39 5.80 -7.63
C VAL A 164 1.08 6.19 -8.94
N ILE A 165 0.64 7.30 -9.53
CA ILE A 165 1.19 7.80 -10.80
C ILE A 165 2.67 8.15 -10.65
N ASP A 166 3.08 8.65 -9.49
CA ASP A 166 4.44 9.07 -9.20
C ASP A 166 5.00 8.42 -7.92
N PRO A 167 5.44 7.14 -8.00
CA PRO A 167 5.92 6.39 -6.83
C PRO A 167 7.21 6.97 -6.22
N LEU A 168 8.06 7.64 -7.01
CA LEU A 168 9.27 8.26 -6.47
C LEU A 168 8.98 9.55 -5.71
N HIS A 169 7.97 10.30 -6.14
CA HIS A 169 7.48 11.46 -5.37
C HIS A 169 6.92 11.01 -4.02
N SER A 170 6.01 10.04 -4.03
CA SER A 170 5.43 9.47 -2.80
C SER A 170 6.49 8.88 -1.87
N LEU A 171 7.51 8.19 -2.42
CA LEU A 171 8.64 7.69 -1.62
C LEU A 171 9.45 8.84 -0.98
N ALA A 172 9.64 9.95 -1.70
CA ALA A 172 10.33 11.12 -1.17
C ALA A 172 9.50 11.80 -0.06
N GLU A 173 8.18 11.93 -0.22
CA GLU A 173 7.27 12.44 0.82
C GLU A 173 7.36 11.58 2.08
N MET A 174 7.20 10.26 1.95
CA MET A 174 7.31 9.31 3.06
C MET A 174 8.68 9.43 3.75
N THR A 175 9.77 9.48 2.97
CA THR A 175 11.12 9.61 3.52
C THR A 175 11.30 10.92 4.27
N ASN A 176 10.74 12.01 3.75
CA ASN A 176 10.79 13.30 4.43
C ASN A 176 9.97 13.29 5.73
N ALA A 177 8.81 12.65 5.76
CA ALA A 177 7.96 12.53 6.92
C ALA A 177 8.57 11.67 8.06
N VAL A 178 9.51 10.80 7.77
CA VAL A 178 10.24 10.04 8.80
C VAL A 178 11.29 10.94 9.46
N LYS A 179 11.37 10.92 10.80
CA LYS A 179 12.42 11.59 11.60
C LYS A 179 13.80 11.00 11.29
N GLU A 180 14.85 11.72 11.60
CA GLU A 180 16.22 11.16 11.55
C GLU A 180 16.34 9.98 12.52
N ASN A 181 17.02 8.92 12.08
CA ASN A 181 17.07 7.63 12.76
C ASN A 181 15.73 6.89 12.90
N GLY A 182 14.62 7.45 12.41
CA GLY A 182 13.32 6.78 12.33
C GLY A 182 13.28 5.68 11.26
N PHE A 183 12.14 5.02 11.15
CA PHE A 183 11.98 3.85 10.31
C PHE A 183 10.89 4.04 9.26
N LEU A 184 11.09 3.40 8.11
CA LEU A 184 10.11 3.26 7.04
C LEU A 184 9.91 1.77 6.77
N ILE A 185 8.67 1.29 6.89
CA ILE A 185 8.28 -0.10 6.60
C ILE A 185 7.50 -0.07 5.31
N ILE A 186 8.00 -0.76 4.29
CA ILE A 186 7.37 -0.75 2.96
C ILE A 186 7.14 -2.17 2.48
N ALA A 187 5.91 -2.44 2.02
CA ALA A 187 5.55 -3.59 1.21
C ALA A 187 5.02 -3.09 -0.13
N ASN A 188 5.45 -3.68 -1.24
CA ASN A 188 4.98 -3.35 -2.58
C ASN A 188 4.93 -4.58 -3.47
N ASN A 189 4.00 -4.58 -4.42
CA ASN A 189 3.90 -5.61 -5.44
C ASN A 189 3.93 -5.00 -6.86
N PHE A 190 5.12 -4.65 -7.34
CA PHE A 190 5.32 -4.08 -8.69
C PHE A 190 5.16 -5.14 -9.80
N ARG A 191 3.96 -5.73 -9.90
CA ARG A 191 3.58 -6.75 -10.90
C ARG A 191 2.16 -6.51 -11.40
N PRO A 192 1.82 -6.96 -12.60
CA PRO A 192 0.48 -6.81 -13.18
C PRO A 192 -0.50 -7.83 -12.55
N VAL A 193 -0.95 -7.59 -11.33
CA VAL A 193 -1.91 -8.47 -10.62
C VAL A 193 -3.34 -8.03 -10.87
N VAL A 194 -3.59 -6.72 -10.78
CA VAL A 194 -4.88 -6.06 -11.02
C VAL A 194 -4.65 -4.84 -11.91
N LYS A 195 -5.70 -4.34 -12.56
CA LYS A 195 -5.60 -3.23 -13.54
C LYS A 195 -5.09 -1.93 -12.92
N CYS A 196 -5.37 -1.70 -11.64
CA CYS A 196 -4.87 -0.51 -10.93
C CYS A 196 -3.39 -0.58 -10.53
N HIS A 197 -2.68 -1.70 -10.78
CA HIS A 197 -1.22 -1.73 -10.75
C HIS A 197 -0.67 -1.09 -12.03
N LEU A 198 0.01 0.03 -11.87
CA LEU A 198 0.43 0.87 -12.99
C LEU A 198 1.73 0.35 -13.63
N PRO A 199 1.75 0.03 -14.94
CA PRO A 199 2.93 -0.51 -15.63
C PRO A 199 4.18 0.35 -15.48
N GLN A 200 4.01 1.67 -15.36
CA GLN A 200 5.10 2.62 -15.15
C GLN A 200 5.85 2.44 -13.82
N THR A 201 5.29 1.69 -12.86
CA THR A 201 5.93 1.38 -11.57
C THR A 201 6.71 0.06 -11.59
N PHE A 202 6.47 -0.83 -12.56
CA PHE A 202 7.01 -2.19 -12.56
C PHE A 202 8.54 -2.27 -12.61
N HIS A 203 9.21 -1.26 -13.16
CA HIS A 203 10.67 -1.20 -13.14
C HIS A 203 11.24 -1.16 -11.70
N LEU A 204 10.45 -0.69 -10.71
CA LEU A 204 10.84 -0.62 -9.31
C LEU A 204 11.01 -2.02 -8.69
N LYS A 205 10.44 -3.07 -9.27
CA LYS A 205 10.64 -4.46 -8.86
C LYS A 205 12.13 -4.83 -8.67
N TYR A 206 13.02 -4.23 -9.48
CA TYR A 206 14.45 -4.51 -9.45
C TYR A 206 15.31 -3.35 -8.92
N SER A 207 14.77 -2.14 -8.93
CA SER A 207 15.51 -0.92 -8.65
C SER A 207 15.09 -0.22 -7.37
N PHE A 208 14.06 -0.70 -6.66
CA PHE A 208 13.48 -0.02 -5.49
C PHE A 208 14.53 0.25 -4.40
N ASP A 209 15.35 -0.74 -4.06
CA ASP A 209 16.41 -0.58 -3.05
C ASP A 209 17.48 0.46 -3.45
N TYR A 210 17.69 0.69 -4.74
CA TYR A 210 18.56 1.76 -5.21
C TYR A 210 17.96 3.13 -4.91
N PHE A 211 16.66 3.32 -5.20
CA PHE A 211 15.97 4.58 -4.95
C PHE A 211 15.83 4.88 -3.47
N THR A 212 15.50 3.90 -2.64
CA THR A 212 15.48 4.08 -1.17
C THR A 212 16.82 4.54 -0.64
N ARG A 213 17.92 3.92 -1.10
CA ARG A 213 19.29 4.31 -0.71
C ARG A 213 19.63 5.73 -1.18
N SER A 214 19.26 6.11 -2.41
CA SER A 214 19.51 7.45 -2.94
C SER A 214 18.76 8.53 -2.17
N MET A 215 17.67 8.19 -1.51
CA MET A 215 16.87 9.08 -0.65
C MET A 215 17.31 9.09 0.83
N GLY A 216 18.43 8.44 1.16
CA GLY A 216 19.00 8.47 2.52
C GLY A 216 18.49 7.37 3.43
N LEU A 217 17.84 6.34 2.88
CA LEU A 217 17.37 5.17 3.62
C LEU A 217 18.39 4.04 3.55
N LYS A 218 18.65 3.38 4.68
CA LYS A 218 19.42 2.16 4.78
C LYS A 218 18.48 0.98 4.96
N LYS A 219 18.53 0.01 4.04
CA LYS A 219 17.81 -1.25 4.17
C LYS A 219 18.32 -2.01 5.39
N ILE A 220 17.45 -2.38 6.30
CA ILE A 220 17.73 -3.20 7.49
C ILE A 220 17.51 -4.67 7.15
N GLY A 221 16.38 -5.00 6.50
CA GLY A 221 16.06 -6.36 6.10
C GLY A 221 14.56 -6.59 5.98
N PRO A 222 14.15 -7.84 5.68
CA PRO A 222 12.75 -8.22 5.66
C PRO A 222 12.16 -8.17 7.08
N LEU A 223 10.88 -7.81 7.19
CA LEU A 223 10.12 -7.93 8.42
C LEU A 223 9.60 -9.38 8.53
N SER A 224 10.01 -10.07 9.59
CA SER A 224 9.59 -11.46 9.79
C SER A 224 8.07 -11.56 9.92
N GLY A 225 7.45 -12.50 9.23
CA GLY A 225 6.00 -12.69 9.21
C GLY A 225 5.24 -11.75 8.26
N SER A 226 5.96 -10.89 7.51
CA SER A 226 5.37 -10.02 6.49
C SER A 226 6.22 -9.98 5.22
N HIS A 227 5.62 -9.59 4.09
CA HIS A 227 6.36 -9.31 2.86
C HIS A 227 7.01 -7.92 2.85
N ALA A 228 6.88 -7.16 3.94
CA ALA A 228 7.45 -5.84 4.08
C ALA A 228 8.97 -5.86 4.32
N THR A 229 9.61 -4.79 3.90
CA THR A 229 11.02 -4.50 4.16
C THR A 229 11.14 -3.29 5.09
N ILE A 230 12.05 -3.37 6.05
CA ILE A 230 12.35 -2.32 7.00
C ILE A 230 13.52 -1.50 6.47
N TYR A 231 13.35 -0.19 6.45
CA TYR A 231 14.40 0.79 6.15
C TYR A 231 14.57 1.73 7.35
N LYS A 232 15.81 2.19 7.58
CA LYS A 232 16.13 3.23 8.56
C LYS A 232 16.57 4.49 7.84
N LYS A 233 16.03 5.64 8.20
CA LYS A 233 16.52 6.93 7.71
C LYS A 233 17.82 7.26 8.39
N VAL A 234 18.91 7.34 7.63
CA VAL A 234 20.26 7.57 8.15
C VAL A 234 20.77 8.99 7.90
N LYS A 235 20.15 9.69 6.95
CA LYS A 235 20.44 11.10 6.63
C LYS A 235 19.31 11.74 5.84
N ALA A 236 19.19 13.04 5.94
CA ALA A 236 18.46 13.83 4.96
C ALA A 236 19.31 13.97 3.68
N VAL A 237 18.68 13.91 2.51
CA VAL A 237 19.34 14.09 1.21
C VAL A 237 18.65 15.21 0.47
N GLU A 238 19.34 16.32 0.31
CA GLU A 238 18.84 17.44 -0.50
C GLU A 238 18.68 17.02 -1.96
N ASN A 239 17.59 17.49 -2.58
CA ASN A 239 17.28 17.18 -3.97
C ASN A 239 17.25 15.67 -4.32
N ALA A 240 16.93 14.81 -3.34
CA ALA A 240 16.89 13.36 -3.51
C ALA A 240 16.00 12.92 -4.67
N LEU A 241 14.81 13.51 -4.79
CA LEU A 241 13.86 13.22 -5.87
C LEU A 241 14.43 13.61 -7.24
N SER A 242 15.02 14.81 -7.36
CA SER A 242 15.64 15.28 -8.62
C SER A 242 16.77 14.35 -9.07
N SER A 243 17.59 13.88 -8.14
CA SER A 243 18.64 12.91 -8.42
C SER A 243 18.07 11.55 -8.83
N ALA A 244 17.04 11.07 -8.14
CA ALA A 244 16.36 9.81 -8.47
C ALA A 244 15.77 9.81 -9.87
N ARG A 245 15.18 10.93 -10.32
CA ARG A 245 14.62 11.08 -11.69
C ARG A 245 15.61 10.81 -12.82
N LYS A 246 16.87 11.14 -12.63
CA LYS A 246 17.91 10.87 -13.65
C LYS A 246 18.09 9.36 -13.86
N TYR A 247 18.01 8.58 -12.80
CA TYR A 247 18.17 7.13 -12.85
C TYR A 247 16.88 6.39 -13.16
N GLU A 248 15.73 7.01 -12.98
CA GLU A 248 14.43 6.42 -13.29
C GLU A 248 14.32 6.05 -14.78
N ARG A 249 14.77 6.93 -15.68
CA ARG A 249 14.82 6.62 -17.13
C ARG A 249 15.62 5.37 -17.41
N VAL A 250 16.81 5.27 -16.82
CA VAL A 250 17.69 4.10 -16.98
C VAL A 250 16.99 2.84 -16.47
N SER A 251 16.39 2.90 -15.29
CA SER A 251 15.65 1.79 -14.70
C SER A 251 14.50 1.33 -15.59
N ARG A 252 13.70 2.23 -16.12
CA ARG A 252 12.60 1.93 -17.06
C ARG A 252 13.09 1.30 -18.36
N THR A 253 14.21 1.80 -18.90
CA THR A 253 14.79 1.26 -20.16
C THR A 253 15.36 -0.15 -19.98
N ILE A 254 15.99 -0.43 -18.85
CA ILE A 254 16.61 -1.73 -18.55
C ILE A 254 15.57 -2.79 -18.12
N TYR A 255 14.46 -2.36 -17.52
CA TYR A 255 13.46 -3.26 -16.94
C TYR A 255 13.00 -4.38 -17.89
N PRO A 256 12.62 -4.16 -19.16
CA PRO A 256 12.19 -5.23 -20.07
C PRO A 256 13.27 -6.29 -20.30
N LEU A 257 14.54 -5.89 -20.36
CA LEU A 257 15.67 -6.83 -20.49
C LEU A 257 15.81 -7.68 -19.23
N LEU A 258 15.64 -7.11 -18.04
CA LEU A 258 15.71 -7.84 -16.77
C LEU A 258 14.57 -8.85 -16.63
N GLU A 259 13.38 -8.57 -17.15
CA GLU A 259 12.24 -9.49 -17.16
C GLU A 259 12.54 -10.73 -18.04
N ILE A 260 13.30 -10.58 -19.13
CA ILE A 260 13.69 -11.67 -20.03
C ILE A 260 14.86 -12.50 -19.44
N ILE A 261 15.90 -11.83 -18.93
CA ILE A 261 17.14 -12.49 -18.52
C ILE A 261 16.99 -13.25 -17.20
N ARG A 262 16.25 -12.72 -16.25
CA ARG A 262 16.19 -13.29 -14.90
C ARG A 262 15.52 -14.67 -14.82
N PRO A 263 14.44 -14.99 -15.52
CA PRO A 263 13.88 -16.33 -15.60
C PRO A 263 14.88 -17.35 -16.18
N LEU A 264 15.65 -16.93 -17.20
CA LEU A 264 16.68 -17.77 -17.82
C LEU A 264 17.81 -18.10 -16.82
N ALA A 265 18.27 -17.09 -16.06
CA ALA A 265 19.31 -17.29 -15.05
C ALA A 265 18.87 -18.19 -13.88
N VAL A 266 17.59 -18.14 -13.48
CA VAL A 266 17.01 -19.02 -12.45
C VAL A 266 16.85 -20.45 -12.99
N GLY A 267 16.45 -20.60 -14.26
CA GLY A 267 16.37 -21.89 -14.93
C GLY A 267 17.72 -22.59 -15.00
N ILE A 268 18.78 -21.89 -15.38
CA ILE A 268 20.14 -22.43 -15.46
C ILE A 268 20.65 -22.90 -14.08
N ARG A 269 20.38 -22.15 -13.00
CA ARG A 269 20.77 -22.58 -11.63
C ARG A 269 20.01 -23.82 -11.12
N ARG A 270 18.82 -24.12 -11.65
CA ARG A 270 18.08 -25.35 -11.31
C ARG A 270 18.58 -26.59 -12.07
N ILE A 271 19.24 -26.41 -13.22
CA ILE A 271 19.79 -27.49 -14.04
C ILE A 271 21.22 -27.86 -13.56
N SER A 272 21.91 -26.93 -12.87
CA SER A 272 23.29 -27.12 -12.38
C SER A 272 23.37 -27.53 -10.90
N ARG A 273 22.28 -27.99 -10.32
CA ARG A 273 22.18 -28.63 -8.99
C ARG A 273 21.50 -29.99 -9.12
#